data_16f45d59d9f75f788c6debb1529221a5
#
_entry.id   16f45d59d9f75f788c6debb1529221a5
#
_cell.length_a   1.000
_cell.length_b   1.000
_cell.length_c   1.000
_cell.angle_alpha   90.00
_cell.angle_beta   90.00
_cell.angle_gamma   90.00
#
_symmetry.space_group_name_H-M   'P 1'
#
loop_
_entity.id
_entity.type
_entity.pdbx_description
1 polymer ?
#
loop_
_entity_poly.entity_id
_entity_poly.type
_entity_poly.pdbx_seq_one_letter_code
_entity_poly.pdbx_strand_id
1 'polypeptide(L)'
;PANIDSEPLEDALKELLDWRKAEAGDLFKVFKKEKGYFPNDEAADFLERNGGRLGPANPTSVPYYLLIVGSPEQIPFEFQYGLDVDYATGRIAFSSLNEYASYARSVVTAEKGEVKLARQATIFAPQNEGDRATMLSRSDLIDPVLDYLKKERTQDKIGGWTVDSYLDAKATRSQLEQLLGGDQTPAMLFTATHGMEWPLGDPRQERHQGALLTADWPGPRNHRGEIPERMFMAGDHISS
;
A
#
# COMPACT_ATOMS: atom_id res chain seq x y z
N PRO A 1 11.98 8.80 -14.70
CA PRO A 1 12.21 8.86 -16.16
C PRO A 1 13.58 9.41 -16.49
N ALA A 2 14.18 8.96 -17.62
CA ALA A 2 15.53 9.34 -18.06
C ALA A 2 15.68 10.84 -18.37
N ASN A 3 14.60 11.48 -18.79
CA ASN A 3 14.55 12.87 -19.25
C ASN A 3 14.18 13.90 -18.17
N ILE A 4 14.06 13.49 -16.91
CA ILE A 4 13.72 14.39 -15.80
C ILE A 4 14.98 14.72 -15.01
N ASP A 5 15.12 15.97 -14.58
CA ASP A 5 16.10 16.34 -13.57
C ASP A 5 15.69 15.70 -12.23
N SER A 6 16.49 14.74 -11.78
CA SER A 6 16.22 13.97 -10.57
C SER A 6 16.84 14.57 -9.31
N GLU A 7 17.68 15.61 -9.41
CA GLU A 7 18.38 16.17 -8.24
C GLU A 7 17.41 16.64 -7.14
N PRO A 8 16.35 17.40 -7.42
CA PRO A 8 15.42 17.81 -6.37
C PRO A 8 14.71 16.63 -5.69
N LEU A 9 14.40 15.56 -6.44
CA LEU A 9 13.81 14.35 -5.91
C LEU A 9 14.78 13.55 -5.05
N GLU A 10 16.03 13.46 -5.47
CA GLU A 10 17.10 12.79 -4.72
C GLU A 10 17.36 13.53 -3.40
N ASP A 11 17.36 14.86 -3.41
CA ASP A 11 17.49 15.67 -2.21
C ASP A 11 16.31 15.45 -1.25
N ALA A 12 15.08 15.43 -1.75
CA ALA A 12 13.90 15.17 -0.96
C ALA A 12 13.91 13.74 -0.37
N LEU A 13 14.42 12.77 -1.10
CA LEU A 13 14.52 11.36 -0.67
C LEU A 13 15.83 11.04 0.05
N LYS A 14 16.71 12.03 0.25
CA LYS A 14 18.10 11.80 0.71
C LYS A 14 18.19 10.90 1.95
N GLU A 15 17.36 11.12 2.94
CA GLU A 15 17.36 10.33 4.18
C GLU A 15 17.10 8.83 3.89
N LEU A 16 16.14 8.53 3.04
CA LEU A 16 15.82 7.17 2.62
C LEU A 16 16.94 6.56 1.76
N LEU A 17 17.47 7.34 0.81
CA LEU A 17 18.55 6.86 -0.07
C LEU A 17 19.82 6.55 0.72
N ASP A 18 20.21 7.40 1.66
CA ASP A 18 21.37 7.18 2.53
C ASP A 18 21.16 5.95 3.42
N TRP A 19 19.94 5.78 3.96
CA TRP A 19 19.56 4.60 4.74
C TRP A 19 19.68 3.31 3.92
N ARG A 20 19.05 3.26 2.75
CA ARG A 20 19.13 2.11 1.84
C ARG A 20 20.56 1.82 1.36
N LYS A 21 21.35 2.84 1.11
CA LYS A 21 22.75 2.69 0.74
C LYS A 21 23.59 2.09 1.86
N ALA A 22 23.31 2.46 3.11
CA ALA A 22 24.00 1.88 4.26
C ALA A 22 23.63 0.39 4.44
N GLU A 23 22.38 0.00 4.16
CA GLU A 23 21.92 -1.39 4.25
C GLU A 23 22.44 -2.26 3.11
N ALA A 24 22.32 -1.78 1.87
CA ALA A 24 22.62 -2.58 0.67
C ALA A 24 24.10 -2.52 0.23
N GLY A 25 24.89 -1.57 0.75
CA GLY A 25 26.30 -1.41 0.37
C GLY A 25 26.50 -1.31 -1.14
N ASP A 26 27.34 -2.15 -1.69
CA ASP A 26 27.69 -2.17 -3.12
C ASP A 26 26.53 -2.59 -4.04
N LEU A 27 25.48 -3.17 -3.48
CA LEU A 27 24.27 -3.54 -4.23
C LEU A 27 23.30 -2.36 -4.41
N PHE A 28 23.48 -1.26 -3.66
CA PHE A 28 22.64 -0.06 -3.83
C PHE A 28 22.89 0.61 -5.19
N LYS A 29 21.81 0.87 -5.93
CA LYS A 29 21.88 1.52 -7.24
C LYS A 29 20.78 2.53 -7.44
N VAL A 30 21.11 3.60 -8.17
CA VAL A 30 20.14 4.59 -8.66
C VAL A 30 20.16 4.58 -10.18
N PHE A 31 19.02 4.34 -10.79
CA PHE A 31 18.83 4.31 -12.23
C PHE A 31 18.19 5.62 -12.70
N LYS A 32 18.98 6.48 -13.30
CA LYS A 32 18.58 7.80 -13.81
C LYS A 32 19.29 8.12 -15.11
N LYS A 33 18.87 9.17 -15.82
CA LYS A 33 19.42 9.57 -17.11
C LYS A 33 19.51 8.37 -18.06
N GLU A 34 20.65 8.08 -18.62
CA GLU A 34 20.87 6.98 -19.58
C GLU A 34 20.56 5.59 -19.02
N LYS A 35 20.52 5.45 -17.70
CA LYS A 35 20.18 4.21 -17.01
C LYS A 35 18.72 4.16 -16.52
N GLY A 36 17.99 5.26 -16.63
CA GLY A 36 16.60 5.36 -16.21
C GLY A 36 15.63 4.74 -17.22
N TYR A 37 14.33 4.87 -16.91
CA TYR A 37 13.23 4.50 -17.81
C TYR A 37 13.13 5.51 -18.96
N PHE A 38 13.08 5.03 -20.20
CA PHE A 38 12.73 5.82 -21.38
C PHE A 38 11.28 5.58 -21.81
N PRO A 39 10.62 6.58 -22.45
CA PRO A 39 9.28 6.37 -23.01
C PRO A 39 9.22 5.14 -23.91
N ASN A 40 8.23 4.28 -23.68
CA ASN A 40 8.00 3.00 -24.35
C ASN A 40 9.01 1.88 -24.04
N ASP A 41 9.89 2.04 -23.04
CA ASP A 41 10.65 0.89 -22.56
C ASP A 41 9.71 -0.20 -22.05
N GLU A 42 9.97 -1.44 -22.47
CA GLU A 42 9.53 -2.62 -21.74
C GLU A 42 10.50 -2.94 -20.59
N ALA A 43 10.10 -3.81 -19.69
CA ALA A 43 10.98 -4.23 -18.59
C ALA A 43 12.30 -4.83 -19.10
N ALA A 44 12.25 -5.58 -20.22
CA ALA A 44 13.43 -6.16 -20.85
C ALA A 44 14.45 -5.11 -21.30
N ASP A 45 14.01 -4.02 -21.93
CA ASP A 45 14.88 -2.95 -22.42
C ASP A 45 15.65 -2.28 -21.29
N PHE A 46 14.95 -1.98 -20.20
CA PHE A 46 15.55 -1.41 -19.00
C PHE A 46 16.55 -2.36 -18.36
N LEU A 47 16.19 -3.64 -18.21
CA LEU A 47 17.06 -4.65 -17.61
C LEU A 47 18.33 -4.85 -18.43
N GLU A 48 18.22 -5.03 -19.75
CA GLU A 48 19.37 -5.22 -20.65
C GLU A 48 20.31 -4.02 -20.63
N ARG A 49 19.78 -2.80 -20.68
CA ARG A 49 20.55 -1.56 -20.59
C ARG A 49 21.33 -1.46 -19.28
N ASN A 50 20.85 -2.07 -18.22
CA ASN A 50 21.49 -2.06 -16.91
C ASN A 50 22.25 -3.36 -16.58
N GLY A 51 22.50 -4.21 -17.57
CA GLY A 51 23.28 -5.45 -17.43
C GLY A 51 22.50 -6.59 -16.77
N GLY A 52 21.17 -6.46 -16.67
CA GLY A 52 20.24 -7.49 -16.24
C GLY A 52 19.59 -8.20 -17.44
N ARG A 53 18.58 -9.03 -17.17
CA ARG A 53 17.75 -9.71 -18.15
C ARG A 53 16.47 -10.19 -17.50
N LEU A 54 15.47 -10.55 -18.29
CA LEU A 54 14.31 -11.28 -17.79
C LEU A 54 14.72 -12.64 -17.22
N GLY A 55 14.03 -13.10 -16.18
CA GLY A 55 14.33 -14.30 -15.41
C GLY A 55 14.95 -13.96 -14.05
N PRO A 56 15.55 -14.92 -13.36
CA PRO A 56 16.03 -14.72 -11.99
C PRO A 56 16.92 -13.50 -11.85
N ALA A 57 16.58 -12.64 -10.89
CA ALA A 57 17.30 -11.39 -10.64
C ALA A 57 18.79 -11.63 -10.35
N ASN A 58 19.66 -10.83 -10.94
CA ASN A 58 21.07 -10.74 -10.57
C ASN A 58 21.30 -9.42 -9.81
N PRO A 59 21.38 -9.45 -8.47
CA PRO A 59 21.49 -8.23 -7.66
C PRO A 59 22.74 -7.40 -7.92
N THR A 60 23.80 -7.98 -8.50
CA THR A 60 25.00 -7.23 -8.86
C THR A 60 24.79 -6.34 -10.09
N SER A 61 23.83 -6.67 -10.94
CA SER A 61 23.42 -5.86 -12.10
C SER A 61 22.23 -4.97 -11.76
N VAL A 62 21.09 -5.57 -11.42
CA VAL A 62 19.89 -4.87 -11.00
C VAL A 62 19.41 -5.46 -9.66
N PRO A 63 19.34 -4.66 -8.59
CA PRO A 63 18.88 -5.13 -7.28
C PRO A 63 17.50 -5.76 -7.35
N TYR A 64 17.24 -6.77 -6.51
CA TYR A 64 15.95 -7.45 -6.46
C TYR A 64 14.80 -6.51 -6.03
N TYR A 65 15.05 -5.66 -5.04
CA TYR A 65 14.07 -4.65 -4.60
C TYR A 65 14.25 -3.37 -5.40
N LEU A 66 13.20 -2.97 -6.10
CA LEU A 66 13.15 -1.77 -6.92
C LEU A 66 12.10 -0.79 -6.40
N LEU A 67 12.44 0.48 -6.35
CA LEU A 67 11.50 1.56 -6.05
C LEU A 67 11.40 2.48 -7.26
N ILE A 68 10.24 2.45 -7.92
CA ILE A 68 9.90 3.40 -8.98
C ILE A 68 9.49 4.72 -8.33
N VAL A 69 10.17 5.80 -8.73
CA VAL A 69 9.84 7.17 -8.32
C VAL A 69 9.24 7.91 -9.52
N GLY A 70 7.93 8.05 -9.51
CA GLY A 70 7.19 8.70 -10.59
C GLY A 70 5.77 8.17 -10.75
N SER A 71 4.89 9.00 -11.31
CA SER A 71 3.49 8.67 -11.54
C SER A 71 3.31 7.66 -12.68
N PRO A 72 2.14 6.99 -12.76
CA PRO A 72 1.83 6.09 -13.87
C PRO A 72 1.82 6.76 -15.24
N GLU A 73 1.59 8.08 -15.32
CA GLU A 73 1.68 8.86 -16.56
C GLU A 73 3.12 9.05 -17.01
N GLN A 74 4.06 9.07 -16.07
CA GLN A 74 5.50 9.20 -16.35
C GLN A 74 6.16 7.86 -16.62
N ILE A 75 5.77 6.83 -15.87
CA ILE A 75 6.28 5.46 -15.97
C ILE A 75 5.07 4.52 -15.89
N PRO A 76 4.54 4.00 -17.00
CA PRO A 76 3.31 3.20 -17.04
C PRO A 76 3.32 1.98 -16.11
N PHE A 77 2.14 1.54 -15.71
CA PHE A 77 2.00 0.32 -14.91
C PHE A 77 2.46 -0.93 -15.67
N GLU A 78 2.31 -0.97 -16.99
CA GLU A 78 2.77 -2.07 -17.84
C GLU A 78 4.26 -2.33 -17.65
N PHE A 79 5.08 -1.26 -17.55
CA PHE A 79 6.49 -1.38 -17.25
C PHE A 79 6.75 -1.98 -15.86
N GLN A 80 6.00 -1.53 -14.85
CA GLN A 80 6.08 -2.07 -13.50
C GLN A 80 5.67 -3.54 -13.47
N TYR A 81 4.55 -3.91 -14.11
CA TYR A 81 4.08 -5.30 -14.17
C TYR A 81 5.08 -6.23 -14.84
N GLY A 82 5.79 -5.73 -15.86
CA GLY A 82 6.87 -6.48 -16.49
C GLY A 82 8.05 -6.73 -15.54
N LEU A 83 8.38 -5.78 -14.66
CA LEU A 83 9.40 -5.96 -13.62
C LEU A 83 8.92 -6.87 -12.49
N ASP A 84 7.66 -6.78 -12.07
CA ASP A 84 7.08 -7.53 -10.94
C ASP A 84 7.09 -9.07 -11.17
N VAL A 85 7.34 -9.52 -12.40
CA VAL A 85 7.48 -10.95 -12.70
C VAL A 85 8.70 -11.55 -11.99
N ASP A 86 9.81 -10.81 -11.94
CA ASP A 86 11.10 -11.32 -11.46
C ASP A 86 11.70 -10.48 -10.31
N TYR A 87 11.17 -9.29 -10.05
CA TYR A 87 11.67 -8.31 -9.07
C TYR A 87 10.55 -7.88 -8.10
N ALA A 88 10.91 -7.51 -6.89
CA ALA A 88 9.98 -6.90 -5.94
C ALA A 88 9.96 -5.38 -6.17
N THR A 89 8.96 -4.91 -6.90
CA THR A 89 8.90 -3.51 -7.35
C THR A 89 7.82 -2.73 -6.61
N GLY A 90 8.22 -1.69 -5.88
CA GLY A 90 7.32 -0.71 -5.30
C GLY A 90 7.30 0.57 -6.13
N ARG A 91 6.29 1.43 -5.87
CA ARG A 91 6.18 2.76 -6.48
C ARG A 91 5.82 3.80 -5.46
N ILE A 92 6.41 4.98 -5.61
CA ILE A 92 5.97 6.20 -4.96
C ILE A 92 5.75 7.31 -6.00
N ALA A 93 4.65 8.04 -5.83
CA ALA A 93 4.32 9.21 -6.64
C ALA A 93 3.56 10.19 -5.76
N PHE A 94 4.17 11.33 -5.49
CA PHE A 94 3.58 12.41 -4.69
C PHE A 94 3.54 13.70 -5.49
N SER A 95 2.69 14.64 -5.08
CA SER A 95 2.47 15.89 -5.78
C SER A 95 3.55 16.94 -5.47
N SER A 96 4.26 16.81 -4.35
CA SER A 96 5.27 17.77 -3.91
C SER A 96 6.54 17.12 -3.36
N LEU A 97 7.65 17.82 -3.43
CA LEU A 97 8.93 17.39 -2.83
C LEU A 97 8.84 17.21 -1.32
N ASN A 98 7.99 18.00 -0.65
CA ASN A 98 7.78 17.88 0.80
C ASN A 98 7.13 16.54 1.17
N GLU A 99 6.22 16.02 0.35
CA GLU A 99 5.60 14.72 0.58
C GLU A 99 6.62 13.58 0.40
N TYR A 100 7.51 13.68 -0.61
CA TYR A 100 8.63 12.74 -0.74
C TYR A 100 9.56 12.76 0.48
N ALA A 101 9.89 13.95 0.99
CA ALA A 101 10.73 14.09 2.18
C ALA A 101 10.04 13.56 3.45
N SER A 102 8.74 13.78 3.59
CA SER A 102 7.94 13.24 4.70
C SER A 102 7.86 11.72 4.65
N TYR A 103 7.64 11.15 3.46
CA TYR A 103 7.68 9.70 3.26
C TYR A 103 9.05 9.11 3.64
N ALA A 104 10.15 9.70 3.13
CA ALA A 104 11.50 9.24 3.43
C ALA A 104 11.77 9.21 4.93
N ARG A 105 11.41 10.29 5.64
CA ARG A 105 11.56 10.40 7.09
C ARG A 105 10.71 9.36 7.83
N SER A 106 9.45 9.20 7.44
CA SER A 106 8.53 8.26 8.09
C SER A 106 9.04 6.82 8.00
N VAL A 107 9.51 6.39 6.81
CA VAL A 107 10.07 5.05 6.61
C VAL A 107 11.31 4.85 7.49
N VAL A 108 12.27 5.77 7.44
CA VAL A 108 13.52 5.65 8.20
C VAL A 108 13.27 5.67 9.70
N THR A 109 12.38 6.54 10.18
CA THR A 109 11.97 6.61 11.60
C THR A 109 11.37 5.28 12.06
N ALA A 110 10.47 4.71 11.25
CA ALA A 110 9.86 3.42 11.58
C ALA A 110 10.89 2.28 11.60
N GLU A 111 11.77 2.21 10.62
CA GLU A 111 12.79 1.16 10.53
C GLU A 111 13.88 1.25 11.59
N LYS A 112 14.21 2.44 12.06
CA LYS A 112 15.07 2.63 13.24
C LYS A 112 14.40 2.21 14.55
N GLY A 113 13.12 1.84 14.52
CA GLY A 113 12.35 1.43 15.68
C GLY A 113 11.98 2.59 16.62
N GLU A 114 11.97 3.81 16.12
CA GLU A 114 11.55 5.01 16.86
C GLU A 114 10.02 5.08 17.02
N VAL A 115 9.27 4.45 16.10
CA VAL A 115 7.83 4.22 16.21
C VAL A 115 7.59 2.79 16.72
N LYS A 116 6.97 2.68 17.89
CA LYS A 116 6.63 1.38 18.48
C LYS A 116 5.12 1.28 18.64
N LEU A 117 4.51 0.48 17.77
CA LEU A 117 3.13 0.06 17.93
C LEU A 117 3.07 -1.23 18.78
N ALA A 118 2.01 -1.38 19.56
CA ALA A 118 1.74 -2.63 20.25
C ALA A 118 1.62 -3.77 19.21
N ARG A 119 2.07 -4.98 19.57
CA ARG A 119 1.90 -6.18 18.71
C ARG A 119 0.43 -6.57 18.66
N GLN A 120 -0.33 -5.79 17.93
CA GLN A 120 -1.77 -5.94 17.73
C GLN A 120 -2.04 -6.07 16.23
N ALA A 121 -2.75 -7.12 15.86
CA ALA A 121 -3.35 -7.30 14.56
C ALA A 121 -4.85 -7.07 14.67
N THR A 122 -5.40 -6.23 13.83
CA THR A 122 -6.84 -5.94 13.82
C THR A 122 -7.44 -6.35 12.47
N ILE A 123 -8.55 -7.06 12.51
CA ILE A 123 -9.33 -7.42 11.34
C ILE A 123 -10.56 -6.52 11.27
N PHE A 124 -10.74 -5.85 10.13
CA PHE A 124 -11.88 -5.00 9.83
C PHE A 124 -12.66 -5.59 8.65
N ALA A 125 -13.86 -6.07 8.88
CA ALA A 125 -14.64 -6.78 7.86
C ALA A 125 -16.14 -6.51 8.03
N PRO A 126 -16.70 -5.50 7.33
CA PRO A 126 -18.13 -5.29 7.28
C PRO A 126 -18.82 -6.43 6.52
N GLN A 127 -20.05 -6.71 6.92
CA GLN A 127 -20.98 -7.54 6.16
C GLN A 127 -22.21 -6.71 5.83
N ASN A 128 -22.44 -6.43 4.55
CA ASN A 128 -23.52 -5.58 4.10
C ASN A 128 -24.69 -6.44 3.60
N GLU A 129 -25.92 -6.12 4.00
CA GLU A 129 -27.08 -6.94 3.70
C GLU A 129 -27.34 -7.07 2.19
N GLY A 130 -27.45 -8.31 1.72
CA GLY A 130 -27.66 -8.62 0.30
C GLY A 130 -26.42 -8.46 -0.59
N ASP A 131 -25.26 -8.14 -0.01
CA ASP A 131 -24.00 -8.12 -0.70
C ASP A 131 -23.28 -9.48 -0.53
N ARG A 132 -23.34 -10.28 -1.59
CA ARG A 132 -22.78 -11.63 -1.58
C ARG A 132 -21.25 -11.63 -1.37
N ALA A 133 -20.55 -10.62 -1.85
CA ALA A 133 -19.08 -10.58 -1.76
C ALA A 133 -18.63 -10.44 -0.30
N THR A 134 -19.18 -9.48 0.45
CA THR A 134 -18.85 -9.31 1.87
C THR A 134 -19.36 -10.46 2.73
N MET A 135 -20.52 -11.07 2.39
CA MET A 135 -21.03 -12.26 3.06
C MET A 135 -20.08 -13.46 2.92
N LEU A 136 -19.61 -13.76 1.69
CA LEU A 136 -18.65 -14.84 1.43
C LEU A 136 -17.28 -14.52 2.04
N SER A 137 -16.81 -13.29 1.92
CA SER A 137 -15.55 -12.85 2.57
C SER A 137 -15.62 -13.11 4.07
N ARG A 138 -16.76 -12.85 4.69
CA ARG A 138 -16.98 -13.10 6.13
C ARG A 138 -16.90 -14.58 6.47
N SER A 139 -17.68 -15.43 5.79
CA SER A 139 -17.80 -16.87 6.10
C SER A 139 -16.57 -17.69 5.67
N ASP A 140 -16.02 -17.40 4.49
CA ASP A 140 -15.06 -18.28 3.82
C ASP A 140 -13.62 -17.83 4.01
N LEU A 141 -13.40 -16.56 4.45
CA LEU A 141 -12.08 -16.01 4.73
C LEU A 141 -11.93 -15.60 6.19
N ILE A 142 -12.76 -14.66 6.67
CA ILE A 142 -12.54 -14.02 7.96
C ILE A 142 -12.76 -14.97 9.13
N ASP A 143 -13.85 -15.74 9.15
CA ASP A 143 -14.13 -16.70 10.23
C ASP A 143 -13.05 -17.78 10.33
N PRO A 144 -12.62 -18.44 9.24
CA PRO A 144 -11.53 -19.41 9.28
C PRO A 144 -10.20 -18.82 9.76
N VAL A 145 -9.86 -17.60 9.33
CA VAL A 145 -8.63 -16.92 9.78
C VAL A 145 -8.68 -16.61 11.28
N LEU A 146 -9.79 -16.06 11.76
CA LEU A 146 -9.95 -15.76 13.19
C LEU A 146 -9.92 -17.02 14.05
N ASP A 147 -10.54 -18.10 13.62
CA ASP A 147 -10.52 -19.38 14.35
C ASP A 147 -9.11 -19.99 14.37
N TYR A 148 -8.37 -19.90 13.26
CA TYR A 148 -6.97 -20.28 13.22
C TYR A 148 -6.12 -19.47 14.20
N LEU A 149 -6.22 -18.13 14.15
CA LEU A 149 -5.45 -17.24 15.03
C LEU A 149 -5.80 -17.44 16.51
N LYS A 150 -7.05 -17.68 16.86
CA LYS A 150 -7.47 -18.02 18.23
C LYS A 150 -6.79 -19.32 18.70
N LYS A 151 -6.76 -20.35 17.84
CA LYS A 151 -6.10 -21.63 18.13
C LYS A 151 -4.61 -21.46 18.32
N GLU A 152 -3.94 -20.75 17.43
CA GLU A 152 -2.49 -20.52 17.51
C GLU A 152 -2.10 -19.67 18.73
N ARG A 153 -2.96 -18.71 19.12
CA ARG A 153 -2.79 -17.91 20.35
C ARG A 153 -2.82 -18.80 21.61
N THR A 154 -3.74 -19.76 21.68
CA THR A 154 -3.80 -20.68 22.84
C THR A 154 -2.60 -21.60 22.94
N GLN A 155 -1.85 -21.76 21.83
CA GLN A 155 -0.60 -22.54 21.77
C GLN A 155 0.66 -21.67 21.88
N ASP A 156 0.51 -20.38 22.16
CA ASP A 156 1.58 -19.35 22.22
C ASP A 156 2.46 -19.28 20.96
N LYS A 157 1.88 -19.59 19.78
CA LYS A 157 2.60 -19.59 18.51
C LYS A 157 2.64 -18.25 17.80
N ILE A 158 1.85 -17.27 18.24
CA ILE A 158 1.78 -15.93 17.63
C ILE A 158 2.67 -14.89 18.34
N GLY A 159 3.62 -15.35 19.17
CA GLY A 159 4.70 -14.52 19.69
C GLY A 159 4.25 -13.27 20.47
N GLY A 160 3.19 -13.40 21.27
CA GLY A 160 2.66 -12.31 22.10
C GLY A 160 1.83 -11.29 21.32
N TRP A 161 1.42 -11.57 20.09
CA TRP A 161 0.46 -10.73 19.38
C TRP A 161 -0.94 -10.86 19.98
N THR A 162 -1.64 -9.72 20.04
CA THR A 162 -3.09 -9.67 20.27
C THR A 162 -3.81 -9.60 18.92
N VAL A 163 -5.00 -10.18 18.85
CA VAL A 163 -5.84 -10.15 17.66
C VAL A 163 -7.21 -9.59 18.06
N ASP A 164 -7.54 -8.44 17.48
CA ASP A 164 -8.85 -7.81 17.61
C ASP A 164 -9.61 -7.85 16.29
N SER A 165 -10.91 -7.66 16.35
CA SER A 165 -11.75 -7.66 15.15
C SER A 165 -12.96 -6.77 15.28
N TYR A 166 -13.20 -5.99 14.22
CA TYR A 166 -14.40 -5.21 14.01
C TYR A 166 -15.14 -5.79 12.82
N LEU A 167 -16.23 -6.48 13.09
CA LEU A 167 -16.94 -7.32 12.15
C LEU A 167 -18.38 -6.85 12.01
N ASP A 168 -18.99 -7.14 10.86
CA ASP A 168 -20.39 -6.88 10.59
C ASP A 168 -20.76 -5.41 10.90
N ALA A 169 -21.80 -5.16 11.66
CA ALA A 169 -22.26 -3.82 12.04
C ALA A 169 -21.25 -3.01 12.89
N LYS A 170 -20.20 -3.65 13.44
CA LYS A 170 -19.15 -2.95 14.18
C LYS A 170 -18.05 -2.37 13.27
N ALA A 171 -18.00 -2.80 12.02
CA ALA A 171 -17.02 -2.31 11.05
C ALA A 171 -17.47 -0.97 10.43
N THR A 172 -17.67 0.04 11.26
CA THR A 172 -18.15 1.37 10.88
C THR A 172 -17.04 2.28 10.40
N ARG A 173 -17.39 3.36 9.69
CA ARG A 173 -16.46 4.41 9.30
C ARG A 173 -15.71 5.00 10.50
N SER A 174 -16.46 5.35 11.54
CA SER A 174 -15.87 5.92 12.77
C SER A 174 -14.85 4.97 13.42
N GLN A 175 -15.10 3.66 13.40
CA GLN A 175 -14.13 2.69 13.90
C GLN A 175 -12.91 2.59 13.02
N LEU A 176 -13.07 2.61 11.69
CA LEU A 176 -11.96 2.56 10.76
C LEU A 176 -11.07 3.82 10.87
N GLU A 177 -11.66 4.97 11.13
CA GLU A 177 -10.93 6.22 11.40
C GLU A 177 -10.01 6.09 12.63
N GLN A 178 -10.47 5.45 13.71
CA GLN A 178 -9.64 5.19 14.89
C GLN A 178 -8.49 4.20 14.61
N LEU A 179 -8.67 3.30 13.66
CA LEU A 179 -7.66 2.32 13.25
C LEU A 179 -6.64 2.86 12.25
N LEU A 180 -6.97 3.91 11.50
CA LEU A 180 -6.14 4.51 10.44
C LEU A 180 -5.55 5.86 10.86
N GLY A 181 -4.85 5.91 11.97
CA GLY A 181 -4.19 7.12 12.46
C GLY A 181 -4.81 7.72 13.72
N GLY A 182 -5.86 7.09 14.27
CA GLY A 182 -6.41 7.43 15.58
C GLY A 182 -5.73 6.69 16.73
N ASP A 183 -6.33 6.80 17.91
CA ASP A 183 -5.77 6.24 19.16
C ASP A 183 -5.70 4.70 19.21
N GLN A 184 -6.35 4.02 18.27
CA GLN A 184 -6.43 2.56 18.21
C GLN A 184 -5.63 1.98 17.04
N THR A 185 -4.67 2.73 16.48
CA THR A 185 -3.85 2.27 15.36
C THR A 185 -3.08 0.98 15.71
N PRO A 186 -3.37 -0.16 15.06
CA PRO A 186 -2.67 -1.42 15.31
C PRO A 186 -1.34 -1.48 14.54
N ALA A 187 -0.45 -2.41 14.92
CA ALA A 187 0.74 -2.67 14.12
C ALA A 187 0.41 -3.36 12.77
N MET A 188 -0.73 -4.04 12.70
CA MET A 188 -1.24 -4.66 11.47
C MET A 188 -2.75 -4.47 11.39
N LEU A 189 -3.23 -3.89 10.29
CA LEU A 189 -4.65 -3.81 9.96
C LEU A 189 -4.92 -4.64 8.69
N PHE A 190 -5.82 -5.61 8.81
CA PHE A 190 -6.33 -6.37 7.67
C PHE A 190 -7.77 -5.96 7.39
N THR A 191 -8.03 -5.38 6.22
CA THR A 191 -9.36 -4.96 5.79
C THR A 191 -9.92 -5.92 4.74
N ALA A 192 -11.14 -6.39 4.93
CA ALA A 192 -11.88 -7.22 3.99
C ALA A 192 -13.20 -6.54 3.64
N THR A 193 -13.15 -5.60 2.71
CA THR A 193 -14.29 -4.81 2.26
C THR A 193 -14.15 -4.42 0.80
N HIS A 194 -15.20 -3.80 0.22
CA HIS A 194 -15.12 -3.23 -1.11
C HIS A 194 -14.23 -1.98 -1.14
N GLY A 195 -13.38 -1.88 -2.17
CA GLY A 195 -12.79 -0.63 -2.60
C GLY A 195 -13.75 0.10 -3.55
N MET A 196 -13.90 1.40 -3.38
CA MET A 196 -14.72 2.21 -4.26
C MET A 196 -13.90 2.77 -5.41
N GLU A 197 -14.55 2.96 -6.56
CA GLU A 197 -13.94 3.54 -7.74
C GLU A 197 -14.80 4.66 -8.32
N TRP A 198 -14.17 5.59 -9.01
CA TRP A 198 -14.81 6.64 -9.77
C TRP A 198 -14.24 6.70 -11.18
N PRO A 199 -15.08 7.01 -12.20
CA PRO A 199 -14.63 7.13 -13.58
C PRO A 199 -13.52 8.18 -13.75
N LEU A 200 -12.69 7.98 -14.76
CA LEU A 200 -11.65 8.95 -15.11
C LEU A 200 -12.27 10.33 -15.39
N GLY A 201 -11.74 11.35 -14.73
CA GLY A 201 -12.22 12.74 -14.80
C GLY A 201 -13.35 13.10 -13.83
N ASP A 202 -13.83 12.17 -13.01
CA ASP A 202 -14.71 12.49 -11.89
C ASP A 202 -13.91 13.25 -10.80
N PRO A 203 -14.38 14.40 -10.29
CA PRO A 203 -13.66 15.16 -9.26
C PRO A 203 -13.37 14.38 -7.96
N ARG A 204 -14.12 13.33 -7.69
CA ARG A 204 -13.92 12.46 -6.53
C ARG A 204 -12.81 11.45 -6.72
N GLN A 205 -12.42 11.19 -7.97
CA GLN A 205 -11.40 10.18 -8.28
C GLN A 205 -10.09 10.48 -7.54
N GLU A 206 -9.59 11.69 -7.63
CA GLU A 206 -8.32 12.07 -6.97
C GLU A 206 -8.36 11.90 -5.45
N ARG A 207 -9.49 12.23 -4.82
CA ARG A 207 -9.63 12.24 -3.37
C ARG A 207 -10.08 10.92 -2.78
N HIS A 208 -10.91 10.18 -3.48
CA HIS A 208 -11.65 9.05 -2.92
C HIS A 208 -11.37 7.71 -3.61
N GLN A 209 -10.59 7.66 -4.69
CA GLN A 209 -10.27 6.41 -5.38
C GLN A 209 -9.68 5.38 -4.41
N GLY A 210 -10.26 4.17 -4.39
CA GLY A 210 -9.86 3.11 -3.47
C GLY A 210 -10.41 3.25 -2.06
N ALA A 211 -11.33 4.19 -1.80
CA ALA A 211 -11.98 4.34 -0.51
C ALA A 211 -12.62 3.01 -0.05
N LEU A 212 -12.52 2.72 1.24
CA LEU A 212 -13.02 1.50 1.83
C LEU A 212 -14.48 1.65 2.27
N LEU A 213 -15.36 0.81 1.72
CA LEU A 213 -16.77 0.80 2.09
C LEU A 213 -16.94 0.20 3.48
N THR A 214 -17.84 0.77 4.29
CA THR A 214 -18.01 0.38 5.70
C THR A 214 -19.40 -0.20 5.98
N ALA A 215 -19.63 -0.66 7.19
CA ALA A 215 -20.94 -1.15 7.63
C ALA A 215 -22.04 -0.06 7.69
N ASP A 216 -21.64 1.22 7.58
CA ASP A 216 -22.61 2.32 7.48
C ASP A 216 -23.39 2.28 6.15
N TRP A 217 -22.87 1.57 5.13
CA TRP A 217 -23.64 1.25 3.95
C TRP A 217 -24.56 0.06 4.21
N PRO A 218 -25.88 0.24 4.11
CA PRO A 218 -26.83 -0.82 4.48
C PRO A 218 -26.97 -1.94 3.45
N GLY A 219 -26.10 -1.97 2.43
CA GLY A 219 -26.10 -2.99 1.39
C GLY A 219 -27.02 -2.67 0.20
N PRO A 220 -26.85 -3.43 -0.92
CA PRO A 220 -27.51 -3.13 -2.20
C PRO A 220 -29.03 -3.31 -2.18
N ARG A 221 -29.58 -4.00 -1.18
CA ARG A 221 -31.02 -4.14 -1.01
C ARG A 221 -31.68 -2.90 -0.42
N ASN A 222 -30.96 -2.21 0.49
CA ASN A 222 -31.49 -1.13 1.30
C ASN A 222 -30.99 0.25 0.85
N HIS A 223 -30.01 0.29 -0.05
CA HIS A 223 -29.48 1.53 -0.61
C HIS A 223 -29.36 1.42 -2.13
N ARG A 224 -29.91 2.41 -2.84
CA ARG A 224 -29.79 2.57 -4.30
C ARG A 224 -29.27 3.94 -4.62
N GLY A 225 -28.42 4.02 -5.65
CA GLY A 225 -27.81 5.26 -6.11
C GLY A 225 -26.45 5.51 -5.50
N GLU A 226 -26.03 6.76 -5.48
CA GLU A 226 -24.72 7.17 -5.04
C GLU A 226 -24.49 6.89 -3.55
N ILE A 227 -23.31 6.35 -3.23
CA ILE A 227 -22.91 6.07 -1.84
C ILE A 227 -22.29 7.34 -1.25
N PRO A 228 -22.92 7.95 -0.22
CA PRO A 228 -22.41 9.18 0.38
C PRO A 228 -21.17 8.94 1.24
N GLU A 229 -20.34 9.98 1.39
CA GLU A 229 -19.05 9.91 2.10
C GLU A 229 -19.13 9.33 3.52
N ARG A 230 -20.24 9.53 4.22
CA ARG A 230 -20.42 8.96 5.56
C ARG A 230 -20.43 7.42 5.60
N MET A 231 -20.52 6.76 4.44
CA MET A 231 -20.59 5.30 4.32
C MET A 231 -19.26 4.66 3.89
N PHE A 232 -18.22 5.45 3.66
CA PHE A 232 -16.90 4.98 3.28
C PHE A 232 -15.77 5.78 3.94
N MET A 233 -14.58 5.24 3.92
CA MET A 233 -13.35 5.88 4.41
C MET A 233 -12.38 6.05 3.25
N ALA A 234 -11.99 7.26 2.95
CA ALA A 234 -11.00 7.61 1.93
C ALA A 234 -9.71 8.17 2.59
N GLY A 235 -8.65 8.30 1.81
CA GLY A 235 -7.37 8.76 2.31
C GLY A 235 -7.41 10.17 2.89
N ASP A 236 -8.18 11.08 2.30
CA ASP A 236 -8.33 12.46 2.79
C ASP A 236 -9.18 12.61 4.07
N HIS A 237 -9.80 11.51 4.52
CA HIS A 237 -10.48 11.47 5.82
C HIS A 237 -9.55 11.10 6.98
N ILE A 238 -8.30 10.70 6.69
CA ILE A 238 -7.32 10.36 7.71
C ILE A 238 -6.69 11.65 8.21
N SER A 239 -6.91 11.97 9.48
CA SER A 239 -6.29 13.13 10.12
C SER A 239 -4.77 12.95 10.18
N SER A 240 -4.03 13.93 9.68
CA SER A 240 -2.56 14.00 9.75
C SER A 240 -2.11 14.56 11.09
#